data_f2bbebdb22c1362dd82c88392a7c8f40
#
_entry.id   f2bbebdb22c1362dd82c88392a7c8f40
#
_cell.length_a   1.000
_cell.length_b   1.000
_cell.length_c   1.000
_cell.angle_alpha   90.00
_cell.angle_beta   90.00
_cell.angle_gamma   90.00
#
_symmetry.space_group_name_H-M   'P 1'
#
loop_
_entity.id
_entity.type
_entity.pdbx_description
1 polymer ?
#
loop_
_entity_poly.entity_id
_entity_poly.type
_entity_poly.pdbx_seq_one_letter_code
_entity_poly.pdbx_strand_id
1 'polypeptide(L)'
;MTDDAKQIEEIAEEVAPRRDVVLNGEYRFKVDGKGRVSLPAKFRKVLSTQLVVARDLDNECLYVFETPDFEAWITKLFDSFVEKKHPTKRECRHIMLKLKSLAKDVEVDKTGRIMLPADAREKCGIDKDVVVIGNTGRFEIWDAKRYDEVIDDTDISMLLDLAE
;
A
#
# COMPACT_ATOMS: atom_id res chain seq x y z
N MET A 1 33.03 -12.52 22.53
CA MET A 1 32.16 -11.80 21.59
C MET A 1 32.89 -11.65 20.27
N THR A 2 32.34 -12.17 19.24
CA THR A 2 32.94 -12.14 17.91
C THR A 2 32.76 -10.76 17.28
N ASP A 3 33.66 -10.35 16.41
CA ASP A 3 33.61 -9.06 15.69
C ASP A 3 32.30 -8.91 14.91
N ASP A 4 31.67 -10.00 14.52
CA ASP A 4 30.41 -10.02 13.79
C ASP A 4 29.23 -9.48 14.64
N ALA A 5 29.21 -9.78 15.94
CA ALA A 5 28.16 -9.28 16.83
C ALA A 5 28.27 -7.75 17.05
N LYS A 6 29.51 -7.23 17.12
CA LYS A 6 29.76 -5.78 17.22
C LYS A 6 29.39 -5.05 15.94
N GLN A 7 29.66 -5.63 14.78
CA GLN A 7 29.27 -5.06 13.50
C GLN A 7 27.75 -5.02 13.32
N ILE A 8 27.02 -6.04 13.81
CA ILE A 8 25.56 -6.07 13.77
C ILE A 8 24.96 -5.00 14.72
N GLU A 9 25.56 -4.80 15.91
CA GLU A 9 25.12 -3.74 16.83
C GLU A 9 25.40 -2.34 16.26
N GLU A 10 26.57 -2.12 15.64
CA GLU A 10 26.92 -0.85 14.99
C GLU A 10 26.00 -0.53 13.81
N ILE A 11 25.65 -1.53 13.00
CA ILE A 11 24.71 -1.36 11.87
C ILE A 11 23.31 -1.04 12.40
N ALA A 12 22.88 -1.68 13.50
CA ALA A 12 21.59 -1.43 14.11
C ALA A 12 21.48 -0.03 14.72
N GLU A 13 22.58 0.53 15.24
CA GLU A 13 22.64 1.88 15.79
C GLU A 13 22.66 2.98 14.71
N GLU A 14 23.17 2.69 13.51
CA GLU A 14 23.24 3.64 12.40
C GLU A 14 21.92 3.80 11.66
N VAL A 15 20.97 2.88 11.82
CA VAL A 15 19.64 2.97 11.18
C VAL A 15 18.75 3.89 12.03
N ALA A 16 18.58 5.13 11.59
CA ALA A 16 17.65 6.05 12.20
C ALA A 16 16.25 5.42 12.24
N PRO A 17 15.51 5.56 13.38
CA PRO A 17 14.16 5.05 13.45
C PRO A 17 13.33 5.65 12.33
N ARG A 18 12.68 4.78 11.57
CA ARG A 18 11.88 5.17 10.42
C ARG A 18 10.64 5.93 10.89
N ARG A 19 10.36 7.02 10.20
CA ARG A 19 9.14 7.79 10.41
C ARG A 19 7.95 6.99 9.87
N ASP A 20 6.89 6.86 10.68
CA ASP A 20 5.66 6.24 10.22
C ASP A 20 5.02 7.08 9.10
N VAL A 21 4.56 6.40 8.06
CA VAL A 21 3.82 7.04 6.97
C VAL A 21 2.35 7.13 7.37
N VAL A 22 1.87 8.36 7.54
CA VAL A 22 0.47 8.65 7.83
C VAL A 22 -0.01 9.67 6.82
N LEU A 23 -0.97 9.28 6.00
CA LEU A 23 -1.51 10.13 4.94
C LEU A 23 -3.02 10.26 5.14
N ASN A 24 -3.55 11.44 4.86
CA ASN A 24 -4.96 11.73 5.04
C ASN A 24 -5.52 12.46 3.80
N GLY A 25 -6.82 12.32 3.64
CA GLY A 25 -7.57 13.07 2.64
C GLY A 25 -7.81 12.31 1.35
N GLU A 26 -8.80 12.79 0.62
CA GLU A 26 -9.19 12.24 -0.66
C GLU A 26 -8.91 13.28 -1.76
N TYR A 27 -8.37 12.80 -2.88
CA TYR A 27 -7.99 13.63 -4.03
C TYR A 27 -8.46 12.96 -5.30
N ARG A 28 -9.04 13.73 -6.20
CA ARG A 28 -9.58 13.21 -7.45
C ARG A 28 -8.67 13.56 -8.62
N PHE A 29 -8.31 12.54 -9.39
CA PHE A 29 -7.44 12.67 -10.54
C PHE A 29 -7.97 11.86 -11.71
N LYS A 30 -7.33 11.99 -12.85
CA LYS A 30 -7.58 11.17 -14.04
C LYS A 30 -6.32 10.38 -14.39
N VAL A 31 -6.51 9.14 -14.77
CA VAL A 31 -5.45 8.31 -15.34
C VAL A 31 -5.22 8.82 -16.77
N ASP A 32 -3.98 9.13 -17.12
CA ASP A 32 -3.66 9.61 -18.47
C ASP A 32 -3.65 8.47 -19.50
N GLY A 33 -3.46 8.82 -20.78
CA GLY A 33 -3.47 7.85 -21.88
C GLY A 33 -2.37 6.79 -21.80
N LYS A 34 -1.35 7.02 -20.99
CA LYS A 34 -0.24 6.06 -20.76
C LYS A 34 -0.40 5.27 -19.47
N GLY A 35 -1.49 5.44 -18.74
CA GLY A 35 -1.73 4.74 -17.49
C GLY A 35 -1.07 5.36 -16.26
N ARG A 36 -0.72 6.64 -16.31
CA ARG A 36 -0.10 7.35 -15.20
C ARG A 36 -1.13 8.17 -14.41
N VAL A 37 -0.92 8.28 -13.11
CA VAL A 37 -1.73 9.08 -12.21
C VAL A 37 -0.83 9.99 -11.38
N SER A 38 -1.30 11.23 -11.16
CA SER A 38 -0.61 12.19 -10.31
C SER A 38 -0.79 11.85 -8.83
N LEU A 39 0.25 12.10 -8.05
CA LEU A 39 0.17 12.01 -6.59
C LEU A 39 -0.11 13.39 -6.00
N PRO A 40 -0.93 13.48 -4.94
CA PRO A 40 -1.09 14.74 -4.21
C PRO A 40 0.26 15.28 -3.75
N ALA A 41 0.45 16.59 -3.85
CA ALA A 41 1.71 17.23 -3.43
C ALA A 41 2.06 16.92 -1.97
N LYS A 42 1.05 16.84 -1.10
CA LYS A 42 1.25 16.49 0.30
C LYS A 42 1.84 15.09 0.47
N PHE A 43 1.42 14.13 -0.35
CA PHE A 43 1.93 12.75 -0.29
C PHE A 43 3.37 12.70 -0.78
N ARG A 44 3.67 13.43 -1.86
CA ARG A 44 5.04 13.49 -2.41
C ARG A 44 6.06 14.06 -1.43
N LYS A 45 5.65 14.94 -0.52
CA LYS A 45 6.54 15.49 0.51
C LYS A 45 6.92 14.48 1.59
N VAL A 46 6.07 13.49 1.82
CA VAL A 46 6.25 12.47 2.86
C VAL A 46 6.93 11.22 2.29
N LEU A 47 6.56 10.85 1.07
CA LEU A 47 6.93 9.57 0.47
C LEU A 47 8.27 9.63 -0.28
N SER A 48 8.95 8.49 -0.30
CA SER A 48 10.06 8.21 -1.21
C SER A 48 9.56 8.22 -2.66
N THR A 49 10.48 8.38 -3.62
CA THR A 49 10.18 8.22 -5.04
C THR A 49 10.06 6.76 -5.47
N GLN A 50 10.53 5.84 -4.64
CA GLN A 50 10.47 4.38 -4.89
C GLN A 50 9.29 3.81 -4.14
N LEU A 51 8.27 3.34 -4.86
CA LEU A 51 7.02 2.85 -4.29
C LEU A 51 6.69 1.46 -4.80
N VAL A 52 5.79 0.79 -4.09
CA VAL A 52 5.27 -0.53 -4.45
C VAL A 52 3.78 -0.42 -4.63
N VAL A 53 3.27 -0.80 -5.80
CA VAL A 53 1.84 -0.89 -6.08
C VAL A 53 1.41 -2.34 -5.96
N ALA A 54 0.42 -2.61 -5.13
CA ALA A 54 -0.15 -3.95 -4.95
C ALA A 54 -1.67 -3.88 -5.02
N ARG A 55 -2.28 -4.91 -5.60
CA ARG A 55 -3.75 -5.03 -5.52
C ARG A 55 -4.15 -5.41 -4.10
N ASP A 56 -5.27 -4.89 -3.62
CA ASP A 56 -5.81 -5.42 -2.38
C ASP A 56 -6.31 -6.86 -2.60
N LEU A 57 -6.56 -7.59 -1.50
CA LEU A 57 -6.91 -9.01 -1.59
C LEU A 57 -8.26 -9.25 -2.25
N ASP A 58 -9.16 -8.27 -2.21
CA ASP A 58 -10.50 -8.34 -2.80
C ASP A 58 -10.57 -7.67 -4.19
N ASN A 59 -9.46 -7.17 -4.69
CA ASN A 59 -9.39 -6.40 -5.94
C ASN A 59 -10.34 -5.18 -5.98
N GLU A 60 -10.54 -4.54 -4.84
CA GLU A 60 -11.35 -3.31 -4.78
C GLU A 60 -10.57 -2.08 -5.20
N CYS A 61 -9.27 -2.06 -4.94
CA CYS A 61 -8.40 -0.92 -5.20
C CYS A 61 -6.93 -1.33 -5.30
N LEU A 62 -6.09 -0.36 -5.60
CA LEU A 62 -4.64 -0.51 -5.53
C LEU A 62 -4.12 0.11 -4.23
N TYR A 63 -3.27 -0.61 -3.53
CA TYR A 63 -2.49 -0.08 -2.40
C TYR A 63 -1.14 0.39 -2.91
N VAL A 64 -0.68 1.52 -2.42
CA VAL A 64 0.64 2.05 -2.76
C VAL A 64 1.42 2.29 -1.48
N PHE A 65 2.56 1.64 -1.37
CA PHE A 65 3.41 1.63 -0.18
C PHE A 65 4.81 2.11 -0.50
N GLU A 66 5.51 2.61 0.51
CA GLU A 66 6.97 2.52 0.50
C GLU A 66 7.37 1.06 0.76
N THR A 67 8.54 0.65 0.30
CA THR A 67 8.99 -0.75 0.42
C THR A 67 8.92 -1.29 1.85
N PRO A 68 9.41 -0.58 2.89
CA PRO A 68 9.30 -1.09 4.27
C PRO A 68 7.86 -1.28 4.74
N ASP A 69 6.93 -0.43 4.33
CA ASP A 69 5.51 -0.55 4.71
C ASP A 69 4.84 -1.73 4.01
N PHE A 70 5.21 -1.97 2.76
CA PHE A 70 4.75 -3.16 2.03
C PHE A 70 5.20 -4.44 2.73
N GLU A 71 6.48 -4.52 3.11
CA GLU A 71 7.02 -5.67 3.84
C GLU A 71 6.34 -5.84 5.20
N ALA A 72 6.07 -4.76 5.92
CA ALA A 72 5.35 -4.80 7.19
C ALA A 72 3.91 -5.32 7.02
N TRP A 73 3.23 -4.89 5.96
CA TRP A 73 1.87 -5.35 5.65
C TRP A 73 1.84 -6.85 5.35
N ILE A 74 2.78 -7.33 4.53
CA ILE A 74 2.91 -8.76 4.22
C ILE A 74 3.21 -9.57 5.48
N THR A 75 4.16 -9.13 6.30
CA THR A 75 4.54 -9.80 7.53
C THR A 75 3.33 -9.95 8.47
N LYS A 76 2.56 -8.90 8.63
CA LYS A 76 1.38 -8.90 9.49
C LYS A 76 0.30 -9.88 8.99
N LEU A 77 0.04 -9.90 7.69
CA LEU A 77 -0.89 -10.85 7.08
C LEU A 77 -0.41 -12.29 7.27
N PHE A 78 0.88 -12.51 7.05
CA PHE A 78 1.50 -13.82 7.13
C PHE A 78 1.48 -14.37 8.55
N ASP A 79 1.83 -13.55 9.54
CA ASP A 79 1.82 -13.92 10.95
C ASP A 79 0.40 -14.30 11.40
N SER A 80 -0.61 -13.53 11.00
CA SER A 80 -2.02 -13.84 11.27
C SER A 80 -2.46 -15.14 10.60
N PHE A 81 -2.01 -15.38 9.37
CA PHE A 81 -2.30 -16.59 8.62
C PHE A 81 -1.74 -17.84 9.33
N VAL A 82 -0.47 -17.77 9.73
CA VAL A 82 0.19 -18.86 10.46
C VAL A 82 -0.50 -19.14 11.80
N GLU A 83 -0.81 -18.10 12.56
CA GLU A 83 -1.45 -18.22 13.87
C GLU A 83 -2.85 -18.83 13.79
N LYS A 84 -3.67 -18.35 12.83
CA LYS A 84 -5.09 -18.73 12.77
C LYS A 84 -5.39 -19.97 11.97
N LYS A 85 -4.59 -20.28 10.97
CA LYS A 85 -4.86 -21.36 10.01
C LYS A 85 -3.90 -22.55 10.10
N HIS A 86 -2.78 -22.40 10.82
CA HIS A 86 -1.76 -23.46 10.99
C HIS A 86 -1.36 -24.12 9.66
N PRO A 87 -0.93 -23.34 8.65
CA PRO A 87 -0.62 -23.86 7.32
C PRO A 87 0.64 -24.71 7.32
N THR A 88 0.77 -25.57 6.31
CA THR A 88 2.01 -26.28 6.03
C THR A 88 3.09 -25.32 5.53
N LYS A 89 4.35 -25.75 5.57
CA LYS A 89 5.47 -24.96 4.99
C LYS A 89 5.25 -24.70 3.50
N ARG A 90 4.70 -25.67 2.79
CA ARG A 90 4.40 -25.54 1.36
C ARG A 90 3.33 -24.48 1.10
N GLU A 91 2.25 -24.49 1.88
CA GLU A 91 1.19 -23.49 1.81
C GLU A 91 1.73 -22.10 2.13
N CYS A 92 2.56 -21.96 3.17
CA CYS A 92 3.23 -20.69 3.50
C CYS A 92 4.04 -20.16 2.31
N ARG A 93 4.85 -21.01 1.69
CA ARG A 93 5.68 -20.62 0.56
C ARG A 93 4.83 -20.18 -0.64
N HIS A 94 3.76 -20.91 -0.94
CA HIS A 94 2.87 -20.58 -2.07
C HIS A 94 2.11 -19.28 -1.85
N ILE A 95 1.62 -19.05 -0.63
CA ILE A 95 0.95 -17.78 -0.28
C ILE A 95 1.92 -16.60 -0.41
N MET A 96 3.16 -16.76 0.07
CA MET A 96 4.17 -15.70 -0.07
C MET A 96 4.45 -15.37 -1.54
N LEU A 97 4.59 -16.39 -2.38
CA LEU A 97 4.77 -16.19 -3.83
C LEU A 97 3.59 -15.43 -4.44
N LYS A 98 2.37 -15.78 -4.04
CA LYS A 98 1.16 -15.11 -4.52
C LYS A 98 1.13 -13.64 -4.10
N LEU A 99 1.39 -13.34 -2.84
CA LEU A 99 1.43 -11.97 -2.33
C LEU A 99 2.47 -11.12 -3.06
N LYS A 100 3.67 -11.66 -3.22
CA LYS A 100 4.74 -10.95 -3.95
C LYS A 100 4.41 -10.75 -5.43
N SER A 101 3.69 -11.70 -6.04
CA SER A 101 3.29 -11.59 -7.46
C SER A 101 2.25 -10.49 -7.71
N LEU A 102 1.53 -10.05 -6.68
CA LEU A 102 0.54 -8.97 -6.79
C LEU A 102 1.18 -7.58 -6.80
N ALA A 103 2.47 -7.49 -6.48
CA ALA A 103 3.17 -6.23 -6.29
C ALA A 103 4.05 -5.87 -7.49
N LYS A 104 4.14 -4.57 -7.78
CA LYS A 104 5.04 -4.00 -8.79
C LYS A 104 5.77 -2.81 -8.21
N ASP A 105 7.08 -2.76 -8.44
CA ASP A 105 7.86 -1.56 -8.11
C ASP A 105 7.56 -0.47 -9.12
N VAL A 106 7.33 0.73 -8.64
CA VAL A 106 7.10 1.91 -9.48
C VAL A 106 7.93 3.08 -8.96
N GLU A 107 8.24 4.01 -9.83
CA GLU A 107 8.98 5.21 -9.47
C GLU A 107 8.14 6.45 -9.76
N VAL A 108 8.17 7.41 -8.84
CA VAL A 108 7.53 8.71 -9.04
C VAL A 108 8.37 9.50 -10.04
N ASP A 109 7.77 9.93 -11.15
CA ASP A 109 8.46 10.68 -12.18
C ASP A 109 8.68 12.15 -11.78
N LYS A 110 9.39 12.90 -12.62
CA LYS A 110 9.71 14.32 -12.38
C LYS A 110 8.49 15.22 -12.21
N THR A 111 7.36 14.81 -12.76
CA THR A 111 6.10 15.57 -12.67
C THR A 111 5.18 15.07 -11.57
N GLY A 112 5.66 14.14 -10.74
CA GLY A 112 4.92 13.64 -9.59
C GLY A 112 3.87 12.60 -9.91
N ARG A 113 4.09 11.80 -10.96
CA ARG A 113 3.15 10.76 -11.40
C ARG A 113 3.78 9.39 -11.24
N ILE A 114 2.93 8.37 -11.06
CA ILE A 114 3.33 6.97 -11.11
C ILE A 114 2.59 6.25 -12.23
N MET A 115 3.23 5.22 -12.79
CA MET A 115 2.62 4.33 -13.76
C MET A 115 1.83 3.26 -13.03
N LEU A 116 0.55 3.12 -13.34
CA LEU A 116 -0.25 2.02 -12.80
C LEU A 116 -0.11 0.80 -13.71
N PRO A 117 0.24 -0.37 -13.16
CA PRO A 117 0.31 -1.59 -13.97
C PRO A 117 -1.04 -1.89 -14.64
N ALA A 118 -1.03 -2.17 -15.94
CA ALA A 118 -2.25 -2.35 -16.72
C ALA A 118 -3.13 -3.49 -16.22
N ASP A 119 -2.51 -4.62 -15.86
CA ASP A 119 -3.23 -5.78 -15.32
C ASP A 119 -3.86 -5.48 -13.95
N ALA A 120 -3.17 -4.73 -13.10
CA ALA A 120 -3.68 -4.32 -11.80
C ALA A 120 -4.87 -3.36 -11.94
N ARG A 121 -4.79 -2.40 -12.87
CA ARG A 121 -5.91 -1.50 -13.17
C ARG A 121 -7.13 -2.27 -13.64
N GLU A 122 -6.94 -3.20 -14.55
CA GLU A 122 -8.03 -4.04 -15.09
C GLU A 122 -8.69 -4.86 -13.99
N LYS A 123 -7.90 -5.55 -13.17
CA LYS A 123 -8.40 -6.39 -12.07
C LYS A 123 -9.19 -5.60 -11.03
N CYS A 124 -8.77 -4.38 -10.74
CA CYS A 124 -9.43 -3.51 -9.77
C CYS A 124 -10.51 -2.60 -10.38
N GLY A 125 -10.82 -2.80 -11.66
CA GLY A 125 -11.87 -2.06 -12.34
C GLY A 125 -11.62 -0.56 -12.47
N ILE A 126 -10.34 -0.15 -12.46
CA ILE A 126 -9.96 1.27 -12.55
C ILE A 126 -10.05 1.73 -14.01
N ASP A 127 -10.94 2.68 -14.25
CA ASP A 127 -11.09 3.30 -15.56
C ASP A 127 -10.31 4.63 -15.59
N LYS A 128 -10.93 5.71 -15.98
CA LYS A 128 -10.29 7.00 -16.18
C LYS A 128 -10.24 7.87 -14.93
N ASP A 129 -11.38 7.94 -14.23
CA ASP A 129 -11.49 8.79 -13.05
C ASP A 129 -11.18 7.98 -11.79
N VAL A 130 -10.25 8.50 -10.98
CA VAL A 130 -9.78 7.81 -9.78
C VAL A 130 -9.84 8.72 -8.56
N VAL A 131 -9.91 8.07 -7.39
CA VAL A 131 -9.73 8.72 -6.10
C VAL A 131 -8.43 8.20 -5.50
N VAL A 132 -7.55 9.12 -5.11
CA VAL A 132 -6.34 8.84 -4.33
C VAL A 132 -6.66 9.19 -2.89
N ILE A 133 -6.66 8.19 -2.01
CA ILE A 133 -7.05 8.35 -0.61
C ILE A 133 -5.91 7.97 0.32
N GLY A 134 -5.62 8.83 1.30
CA GLY A 134 -4.61 8.57 2.31
C GLY A 134 -5.03 7.52 3.32
N ASN A 135 -4.03 6.86 3.91
CA ASN A 135 -4.22 5.88 4.96
C ASN A 135 -2.94 5.80 5.80
N THR A 136 -2.97 5.01 6.85
CA THR A 136 -1.78 4.73 7.65
C THR A 136 -0.95 3.65 6.96
N GLY A 137 0.31 3.97 6.70
CA GLY A 137 1.27 3.04 6.07
C GLY A 137 1.16 2.93 4.56
N ARG A 138 0.17 3.59 3.94
CA ARG A 138 -0.04 3.52 2.50
C ARG A 138 -1.00 4.60 2.02
N PHE A 139 -1.13 4.75 0.73
CA PHE A 139 -2.32 5.36 0.15
C PHE A 139 -2.99 4.37 -0.80
N GLU A 140 -4.19 4.67 -1.23
CA GLU A 140 -5.00 3.79 -2.07
C GLU A 140 -5.48 4.54 -3.31
N ILE A 141 -5.58 3.81 -4.41
CA ILE A 141 -6.12 4.34 -5.66
C ILE A 141 -7.33 3.50 -6.04
N TRP A 142 -8.48 4.16 -6.09
CA TRP A 142 -9.77 3.55 -6.35
C TRP A 142 -10.35 4.07 -7.66
N ASP A 143 -11.08 3.23 -8.37
CA ASP A 143 -12.01 3.74 -9.37
C ASP A 143 -13.00 4.69 -8.71
N ALA A 144 -13.19 5.88 -9.26
CA ALA A 144 -13.97 6.93 -8.59
C ALA A 144 -15.42 6.50 -8.33
N LYS A 145 -16.03 5.81 -9.27
CA LYS A 145 -17.40 5.34 -9.13
C LYS A 145 -17.55 4.30 -8.01
N ARG A 146 -16.63 3.33 -7.97
CA ARG A 146 -16.62 2.32 -6.90
C ARG A 146 -16.38 2.95 -5.55
N TYR A 147 -15.44 3.88 -5.47
CA TYR A 147 -15.13 4.60 -4.24
C TYR A 147 -16.36 5.32 -3.70
N ASP A 148 -17.07 6.06 -4.55
CA ASP A 148 -18.27 6.78 -4.16
C ASP A 148 -19.37 5.84 -3.63
N GLU A 149 -19.56 4.70 -4.28
CA GLU A 149 -20.51 3.67 -3.84
C GLU A 149 -20.16 3.12 -2.45
N VAL A 150 -18.88 2.79 -2.21
CA VAL A 150 -18.41 2.27 -0.93
C VAL A 150 -18.56 3.31 0.18
N ILE A 151 -18.20 4.56 -0.08
CA ILE A 151 -18.31 5.63 0.91
C ILE A 151 -19.77 5.93 1.23
N ASP A 152 -20.64 5.99 0.23
CA ASP A 152 -22.06 6.26 0.42
C ASP A 152 -22.78 5.14 1.19
N ASP A 153 -22.36 3.89 0.96
CA ASP A 153 -22.93 2.72 1.63
C ASP A 153 -22.35 2.50 3.06
N THR A 154 -21.30 3.22 3.42
CA THR A 154 -20.66 3.06 4.72
C THR A 154 -21.23 4.03 5.74
N ASP A 155 -21.83 3.49 6.78
CA ASP A 155 -22.41 4.27 7.88
C ASP A 155 -21.43 4.29 9.06
N ILE A 156 -20.94 5.48 9.42
CA ILE A 156 -20.05 5.67 10.57
C ILE A 156 -20.79 6.04 11.85
N SER A 157 -22.13 6.15 11.82
CA SER A 157 -22.90 6.55 12.99
C SER A 157 -22.77 5.57 14.17
N MET A 158 -22.45 4.29 13.86
CA MET A 158 -22.19 3.29 14.90
C MET A 158 -20.97 3.59 15.76
N LEU A 159 -20.11 4.52 15.32
CA LEU A 159 -18.95 4.97 16.12
C LEU A 159 -19.32 6.04 17.14
N LEU A 160 -20.51 6.62 17.07
CA LEU A 160 -20.94 7.69 17.98
C LEU A 160 -20.94 7.24 19.44
N ASP A 161 -21.34 6.01 19.71
CA ASP A 161 -21.37 5.45 21.05
C ASP A 161 -19.97 5.19 21.64
N LEU A 162 -18.95 5.20 20.80
CA LEU A 162 -17.55 4.94 21.16
C LEU A 162 -16.72 6.23 21.27
N ALA A 163 -17.26 7.36 20.84
CA ALA A 163 -16.52 8.63 20.69
C ALA A 163 -16.48 9.50 21.94
N GLU A 164 -16.72 8.95 23.12
CA GLU A 164 -16.66 9.68 24.41
C GLU A 164 -15.24 9.77 24.96
#